data_ad99c064cc188fb863ceb3924555e073
#
_entry.id   ad99c064cc188fb863ceb3924555e073
#
_cell.length_a   1.000
_cell.length_b   1.000
_cell.length_c   1.000
_cell.angle_alpha   90.00
_cell.angle_beta   90.00
_cell.angle_gamma   90.00
#
_symmetry.space_group_name_H-M   'P 1'
#
loop_
_entity.id
_entity.type
_entity.pdbx_description
1 polymer ?
#
loop_
_entity_poly.entity_id
_entity_poly.type
_entity_poly.pdbx_seq_one_letter_code
_entity_poly.pdbx_strand_id
1 'polypeptide(L)'
;LAFKVKDHTELMAMRDRLRSKGVPVLGPLDHGMCVSMYFAGLENLSLELSYSAEPINNELWIDPEVVELAGISAEELAGYKNPNTFSDSHGSIGQPAINNSTGPHMTNYPPGVYEKSMQIPDEIALNMVESKPPVSP
;
A
#
# COMPACT_ATOMS: atom_id res chain seq x y z
N LEU A 1 6.34 4.45 1.93
CA LEU A 1 4.99 4.48 1.36
C LEU A 1 5.08 5.07 -0.04
N ALA A 2 4.62 4.31 -1.06
CA ALA A 2 4.68 4.71 -2.46
C ALA A 2 3.28 5.07 -2.99
N PHE A 3 3.23 6.15 -3.78
CA PHE A 3 2.03 6.59 -4.47
C PHE A 3 2.26 6.58 -5.97
N LYS A 4 1.29 6.08 -6.72
CA LYS A 4 1.34 6.08 -8.17
C LYS A 4 0.93 7.45 -8.72
N VAL A 5 1.73 7.98 -9.64
CA VAL A 5 1.36 9.10 -10.52
C VAL A 5 1.14 8.59 -11.95
N LYS A 6 0.52 9.42 -12.75
CA LYS A 6 0.05 9.03 -14.09
C LYS A 6 1.20 8.76 -15.06
N ASP A 7 2.14 9.69 -15.12
CA ASP A 7 3.21 9.71 -16.13
C ASP A 7 4.42 10.54 -15.67
N HIS A 8 5.44 10.61 -16.52
CA HIS A 8 6.65 11.39 -16.29
C HIS A 8 6.36 12.88 -16.06
N THR A 9 5.42 13.44 -16.80
CA THR A 9 5.09 14.86 -16.70
C THR A 9 4.52 15.19 -15.31
N GLU A 10 3.61 14.35 -14.82
CA GLU A 10 3.06 14.51 -13.48
C GLU A 10 4.14 14.31 -12.40
N LEU A 11 5.03 13.31 -12.56
CA LEU A 11 6.14 13.11 -11.63
C LEU A 11 7.01 14.36 -11.52
N MET A 12 7.38 14.97 -12.66
CA MET A 12 8.20 16.19 -12.69
C MET A 12 7.46 17.39 -12.06
N ALA A 13 6.18 17.55 -12.35
CA ALA A 13 5.37 18.60 -11.74
C ALA A 13 5.30 18.45 -10.21
N MET A 14 5.16 17.23 -9.71
CA MET A 14 5.16 16.96 -8.28
C MET A 14 6.53 17.21 -7.65
N ARG A 15 7.63 16.87 -8.31
CA ARG A 15 8.99 17.23 -7.88
C ARG A 15 9.12 18.74 -7.67
N ASP A 16 8.73 19.49 -8.69
CA ASP A 16 8.88 20.94 -8.67
C ASP A 16 7.97 21.58 -7.60
N ARG A 17 6.77 21.03 -7.42
CA ARG A 17 5.87 21.45 -6.35
C ARG A 17 6.46 21.20 -4.96
N LEU A 18 7.05 20.04 -4.71
CA LEU A 18 7.72 19.73 -3.44
C LEU A 18 8.90 20.65 -3.19
N ARG A 19 9.76 20.83 -4.19
CA ARG A 19 10.93 21.71 -4.10
C ARG A 19 10.54 23.16 -3.88
N SER A 20 9.47 23.65 -4.49
CA SER A 20 8.96 25.02 -4.27
C SER A 20 8.45 25.25 -2.83
N LYS A 21 8.17 24.16 -2.09
CA LYS A 21 7.80 24.19 -0.68
C LYS A 21 8.97 23.90 0.26
N GLY A 22 10.20 23.88 -0.27
CA GLY A 22 11.40 23.63 0.52
C GLY A 22 11.62 22.16 0.89
N VAL A 23 10.89 21.21 0.26
CA VAL A 23 11.07 19.78 0.50
C VAL A 23 12.16 19.25 -0.44
N PRO A 24 13.29 18.73 0.07
CA PRO A 24 14.31 18.07 -0.75
C PRO A 24 13.74 16.81 -1.41
N VAL A 25 14.06 16.60 -2.69
CA VAL A 25 13.60 15.43 -3.45
C VAL A 25 14.80 14.76 -4.10
N LEU A 26 14.97 13.47 -3.79
CA LEU A 26 15.89 12.57 -4.46
C LEU A 26 15.22 11.97 -5.69
N GLY A 27 15.87 12.06 -6.82
CA GLY A 27 15.35 11.56 -8.10
C GLY A 27 14.92 12.68 -9.08
N PRO A 28 14.41 12.29 -10.25
CA PRO A 28 13.92 10.94 -10.60
C PRO A 28 15.03 9.90 -10.70
N LEU A 29 14.72 8.68 -10.30
CA LEU A 29 15.58 7.49 -10.44
C LEU A 29 14.85 6.48 -11.32
N ASP A 30 15.56 5.98 -12.33
CA ASP A 30 15.05 4.91 -13.19
C ASP A 30 15.43 3.56 -12.59
N HIS A 31 14.42 2.77 -12.23
CA HIS A 31 14.56 1.41 -11.69
C HIS A 31 14.33 0.33 -12.75
N GLY A 32 14.23 0.73 -14.02
CA GLY A 32 13.97 -0.19 -15.15
C GLY A 32 12.48 -0.52 -15.28
N MET A 33 11.79 -0.90 -14.19
CA MET A 33 10.36 -1.18 -14.19
C MET A 33 9.50 0.05 -13.91
N CYS A 34 10.06 1.04 -13.24
CA CYS A 34 9.39 2.29 -12.91
C CYS A 34 10.42 3.41 -12.74
N VAL A 35 9.94 4.63 -12.81
CA VAL A 35 10.72 5.82 -12.46
C VAL A 35 10.13 6.42 -11.20
N SER A 36 10.98 6.65 -10.20
CA SER A 36 10.57 7.05 -8.87
C SER A 36 11.29 8.29 -8.38
N MET A 37 10.69 8.98 -7.44
CA MET A 37 11.36 10.00 -6.62
C MET A 37 10.99 9.82 -5.15
N TYR A 38 11.91 10.22 -4.28
CA TYR A 38 11.81 10.01 -2.84
C TYR A 38 11.94 11.32 -2.08
N PHE A 39 11.18 11.46 -1.01
CA PHE A 39 11.24 12.62 -0.13
C PHE A 39 10.79 12.27 1.28
N ALA A 40 11.14 13.11 2.24
CA ALA A 40 10.70 12.95 3.61
C ALA A 40 9.33 13.61 3.81
N GLY A 41 8.40 12.85 4.35
CA GLY A 41 7.17 13.37 4.91
C GLY A 41 7.34 13.83 6.37
N LEU A 42 6.23 14.11 7.04
CA LEU A 42 6.22 14.40 8.46
C LEU A 42 6.80 13.22 9.25
N GLU A 43 7.44 13.50 10.37
CA GLU A 43 8.08 12.50 11.23
C GLU A 43 9.16 11.66 10.53
N ASN A 44 9.78 12.22 9.49
CA ASN A 44 10.80 11.53 8.67
C ASN A 44 10.30 10.26 7.95
N LEU A 45 9.00 10.14 7.73
CA LEU A 45 8.44 9.06 6.95
C LEU A 45 8.98 9.13 5.51
N SER A 46 9.58 8.04 5.03
CA SER A 46 10.01 7.93 3.64
C SER A 46 8.81 7.78 2.72
N LEU A 47 8.66 8.72 1.81
CA LEU A 47 7.61 8.75 0.80
C LEU A 47 8.19 8.62 -0.60
N GLU A 48 7.44 8.00 -1.47
CA GLU A 48 7.79 7.77 -2.87
C GLU A 48 6.63 8.18 -3.78
N LEU A 49 6.98 8.78 -4.91
CA LEU A 49 6.08 8.93 -6.06
C LEU A 49 6.69 8.20 -7.24
N SER A 50 5.90 7.38 -7.93
CA SER A 50 6.40 6.58 -9.04
C SER A 50 5.37 6.42 -10.17
N TYR A 51 5.88 6.15 -11.38
CA TYR A 51 5.08 5.72 -12.51
C TYR A 51 5.83 4.62 -13.29
N SER A 52 5.07 3.77 -13.98
CA SER A 52 5.58 2.84 -14.99
C SER A 52 4.98 3.23 -16.34
N ALA A 53 5.81 3.38 -17.36
CA ALA A 53 5.35 3.74 -18.70
C ALA A 53 4.56 2.59 -19.34
N GLU A 54 5.00 1.36 -19.05
CA GLU A 54 4.41 0.12 -19.56
C GLU A 54 3.98 -0.79 -18.40
N PRO A 55 3.07 -1.74 -18.65
CA PRO A 55 2.76 -2.77 -17.67
C PRO A 55 4.01 -3.56 -17.27
N ILE A 56 4.19 -3.75 -15.98
CA ILE A 56 5.34 -4.50 -15.45
C ILE A 56 5.13 -5.99 -15.74
N ASN A 57 6.06 -6.59 -16.48
CA ASN A 57 6.12 -8.04 -16.58
C ASN A 57 6.87 -8.59 -15.36
N ASN A 58 6.13 -9.05 -14.39
CA ASN A 58 6.68 -9.52 -13.12
C ASN A 58 7.68 -10.65 -13.28
N GLU A 59 7.55 -11.50 -14.31
CA GLU A 59 8.47 -12.63 -14.52
C GLU A 59 9.90 -12.20 -14.84
N LEU A 60 10.07 -11.05 -15.48
CA LEU A 60 11.39 -10.49 -15.78
C LEU A 60 12.12 -9.95 -14.53
N TRP A 61 11.40 -9.77 -13.43
CA TRP A 61 11.91 -9.20 -12.19
C TRP A 61 12.03 -10.21 -11.06
N ILE A 62 11.82 -11.49 -11.36
CA ILE A 62 12.07 -12.58 -10.42
C ILE A 62 13.54 -13.00 -10.56
N ASP A 63 14.33 -12.66 -9.56
CA ASP A 63 15.74 -13.01 -9.51
C ASP A 63 15.89 -14.46 -9.04
N PRO A 64 16.40 -15.37 -9.90
CA PRO A 64 16.57 -16.78 -9.54
C PRO A 64 17.55 -16.98 -8.38
N GLU A 65 18.57 -16.15 -8.25
CA GLU A 65 19.52 -16.22 -7.12
C GLU A 65 18.82 -15.90 -5.79
N VAL A 66 17.96 -14.88 -5.78
CA VAL A 66 17.18 -14.53 -4.59
C VAL A 66 16.18 -15.63 -4.24
N VAL A 67 15.56 -16.24 -5.24
CA VAL A 67 14.63 -17.38 -5.04
C VAL A 67 15.36 -18.55 -4.39
N GLU A 68 16.56 -18.88 -4.87
CA GLU A 68 17.38 -19.96 -4.31
C GLU A 68 17.83 -19.63 -2.88
N LEU A 69 18.37 -18.43 -2.64
CA LEU A 69 18.81 -17.99 -1.30
C LEU A 69 17.67 -17.95 -0.28
N ALA A 70 16.47 -17.62 -0.72
CA ALA A 70 15.27 -17.62 0.14
C ALA A 70 14.71 -19.03 0.39
N GLY A 71 15.23 -20.05 -0.29
CA GLY A 71 14.77 -21.44 -0.17
C GLY A 71 13.36 -21.66 -0.71
N ILE A 72 12.90 -20.83 -1.65
CA ILE A 72 11.57 -20.92 -2.25
C ILE A 72 11.56 -22.08 -3.23
N SER A 73 10.68 -23.05 -3.01
CA SER A 73 10.51 -24.19 -3.92
C SER A 73 9.88 -23.78 -5.26
N ALA A 74 10.07 -24.60 -6.28
CA ALA A 74 9.43 -24.36 -7.58
C ALA A 74 7.89 -24.36 -7.50
N GLU A 75 7.32 -25.15 -6.60
CA GLU A 75 5.88 -25.20 -6.36
C GLU A 75 5.37 -23.91 -5.69
N GLU A 76 6.06 -23.43 -4.66
CA GLU A 76 5.75 -22.13 -4.03
C GLU A 76 5.86 -20.99 -5.02
N LEU A 77 6.95 -20.95 -5.79
CA LEU A 77 7.14 -19.93 -6.82
C LEU A 77 6.01 -19.93 -7.85
N ALA A 78 5.57 -21.12 -8.29
CA ALA A 78 4.44 -21.24 -9.19
C ALA A 78 3.14 -20.70 -8.58
N GLY A 79 2.93 -20.93 -7.28
CA GLY A 79 1.80 -20.38 -6.53
C GLY A 79 1.85 -18.85 -6.42
N TYR A 80 3.02 -18.26 -6.19
CA TYR A 80 3.20 -16.81 -6.15
C TYR A 80 2.99 -16.14 -7.52
N LYS A 81 3.42 -16.80 -8.60
CA LYS A 81 3.19 -16.33 -9.99
C LYS A 81 1.73 -16.39 -10.39
N ASN A 82 1.01 -17.40 -9.92
CA ASN A 82 -0.38 -17.66 -10.27
C ASN A 82 -1.21 -17.84 -8.99
N PRO A 83 -1.41 -16.78 -8.21
CA PRO A 83 -2.19 -16.87 -6.98
C PRO A 83 -3.62 -17.31 -7.31
N ASN A 84 -4.16 -18.17 -6.45
CA ASN A 84 -5.56 -18.57 -6.57
C ASN A 84 -6.44 -17.31 -6.59
N THR A 85 -7.32 -17.24 -7.57
CA THR A 85 -8.34 -16.19 -7.60
C THR A 85 -9.21 -16.32 -6.37
N PHE A 86 -9.38 -15.24 -5.63
CA PHE A 86 -10.39 -15.21 -4.57
C PHE A 86 -11.75 -15.46 -5.22
N SER A 87 -12.33 -16.63 -4.92
CA SER A 87 -13.68 -16.91 -5.35
C SER A 87 -14.63 -16.25 -4.37
N ASP A 88 -15.22 -15.16 -4.81
CA ASP A 88 -16.28 -14.51 -4.06
C ASP A 88 -17.43 -15.51 -3.80
N SER A 89 -17.73 -15.70 -2.54
CA SER A 89 -18.85 -16.54 -2.11
C SER A 89 -20.21 -15.85 -2.24
N HIS A 90 -20.27 -14.72 -2.94
CA HIS A 90 -21.46 -13.87 -3.13
C HIS A 90 -22.08 -13.35 -1.83
N GLY A 91 -21.30 -13.24 -0.77
CA GLY A 91 -21.72 -12.69 0.50
C GLY A 91 -20.58 -11.99 1.24
N SER A 92 -20.91 -11.13 2.17
CA SER A 92 -19.91 -10.55 3.06
C SER A 92 -19.27 -11.63 3.91
N ILE A 93 -17.96 -11.69 3.95
CA ILE A 93 -17.23 -12.51 4.89
C ILE A 93 -17.27 -11.82 6.26
N GLY A 94 -17.74 -12.53 7.28
CA GLY A 94 -17.78 -12.00 8.64
C GLY A 94 -16.38 -11.65 9.14
N GLN A 95 -16.32 -10.67 10.04
CA GLN A 95 -15.08 -10.26 10.69
C GLN A 95 -14.44 -11.45 11.41
N PRO A 96 -13.17 -11.79 11.14
CA PRO A 96 -12.48 -12.85 11.86
C PRO A 96 -12.25 -12.46 13.32
N ALA A 97 -12.10 -13.46 14.18
CA ALA A 97 -11.73 -13.22 15.57
C ALA A 97 -10.35 -12.53 15.63
N ILE A 98 -10.23 -11.50 16.45
CA ILE A 98 -8.96 -10.82 16.67
C ILE A 98 -8.05 -11.75 17.48
N ASN A 99 -6.90 -12.08 16.89
CA ASN A 99 -5.87 -12.85 17.55
C ASN A 99 -4.58 -12.03 17.61
N ASN A 100 -4.38 -11.30 18.69
CA ASN A 100 -3.23 -10.42 18.89
C ASN A 100 -1.90 -11.18 19.02
N SER A 101 -1.94 -12.50 19.19
CA SER A 101 -0.73 -13.31 19.34
C SER A 101 -0.18 -13.89 18.04
N THR A 102 -1.00 -13.98 16.99
CA THR A 102 -0.63 -14.70 15.75
C THR A 102 -0.95 -13.94 14.46
N GLY A 103 -1.72 -12.87 14.52
CA GLY A 103 -2.13 -12.11 13.34
C GLY A 103 -1.67 -10.66 13.38
N PRO A 104 -1.52 -10.02 12.21
CA PRO A 104 -1.27 -8.59 12.13
C PRO A 104 -2.47 -7.82 12.72
N HIS A 105 -2.18 -6.78 13.50
CA HIS A 105 -3.20 -5.91 14.10
C HIS A 105 -2.67 -4.49 14.24
N MET A 106 -3.57 -3.53 14.32
CA MET A 106 -3.19 -2.13 14.49
C MET A 106 -2.86 -1.85 15.96
N THR A 107 -1.70 -1.25 16.21
CA THR A 107 -1.17 -0.99 17.57
C THR A 107 -1.25 0.46 17.99
N ASN A 108 -1.65 1.37 17.10
CA ASN A 108 -1.71 2.82 17.32
C ASN A 108 -3.02 3.31 17.95
N TYR A 109 -3.84 2.39 18.41
CA TYR A 109 -5.08 2.70 19.12
C TYR A 109 -4.87 2.71 20.65
N PRO A 110 -5.62 3.49 21.41
CA PRO A 110 -5.66 3.36 22.86
C PRO A 110 -6.09 1.93 23.26
N PRO A 111 -5.65 1.46 24.45
CA PRO A 111 -5.97 0.10 24.91
C PRO A 111 -7.48 -0.21 24.85
N GLY A 112 -7.84 -1.32 24.25
CA GLY A 112 -9.21 -1.82 24.13
C GLY A 112 -10.08 -1.10 23.09
N VAL A 113 -9.59 -0.06 22.43
CA VAL A 113 -10.35 0.66 21.39
C VAL A 113 -10.37 -0.15 20.09
N TYR A 114 -9.22 -0.72 19.70
CA TYR A 114 -9.13 -1.54 18.49
C TYR A 114 -10.10 -2.71 18.54
N GLU A 115 -10.07 -3.48 19.61
CA GLU A 115 -10.91 -4.67 19.78
C GLU A 115 -12.41 -4.31 19.76
N LYS A 116 -12.78 -3.20 20.37
CA LYS A 116 -14.18 -2.71 20.35
C LYS A 116 -14.59 -2.25 18.96
N SER A 117 -13.70 -1.55 18.25
CA SER A 117 -13.97 -1.07 16.89
C SER A 117 -14.17 -2.24 15.91
N MET A 118 -13.38 -3.31 16.07
CA MET A 118 -13.51 -4.50 15.22
C MET A 118 -14.77 -5.32 15.49
N GLN A 119 -15.50 -5.06 16.57
CA GLN A 119 -16.80 -5.70 16.88
C GLN A 119 -18.00 -4.94 16.31
N ILE A 120 -17.79 -3.77 15.73
CA ILE A 120 -18.86 -2.99 15.10
C ILE A 120 -19.30 -3.72 13.82
N PRO A 121 -20.58 -4.10 13.69
CA PRO A 121 -21.08 -4.70 12.45
C PRO A 121 -20.89 -3.76 11.24
N ASP A 122 -20.58 -4.34 10.08
CA ASP A 122 -20.30 -3.59 8.85
C ASP A 122 -21.43 -2.63 8.47
N GLU A 123 -22.69 -3.05 8.65
CA GLU A 123 -23.85 -2.22 8.34
C GLU A 123 -23.94 -1.01 9.28
N ILE A 124 -23.50 -1.16 10.52
CA ILE A 124 -23.44 -0.04 11.48
C ILE A 124 -22.29 0.89 11.13
N ALA A 125 -21.10 0.33 10.88
CA ALA A 125 -19.92 1.10 10.51
C ALA A 125 -20.14 1.94 9.25
N LEU A 126 -20.77 1.36 8.22
CA LEU A 126 -21.10 2.05 6.97
C LEU A 126 -22.02 3.26 7.18
N ASN A 127 -22.89 3.23 8.18
CA ASN A 127 -23.85 4.28 8.47
C ASN A 127 -23.38 5.26 9.56
N MET A 128 -22.18 5.06 10.13
CA MET A 128 -21.58 5.99 11.08
C MET A 128 -21.08 7.24 10.33
N VAL A 129 -21.46 8.40 10.86
CA VAL A 129 -20.95 9.69 10.38
C VAL A 129 -19.93 10.19 11.39
N GLU A 130 -18.64 9.96 11.10
CA GLU A 130 -17.54 10.40 11.96
C GLU A 130 -17.37 11.90 12.01
N SER A 131 -17.54 12.55 10.87
CA SER A 131 -17.40 14.01 10.77
C SER A 131 -18.39 14.60 9.77
N LYS A 132 -18.80 15.83 10.03
CA LYS A 132 -19.62 16.63 9.13
C LYS A 132 -18.88 17.92 8.80
N PRO A 133 -19.10 18.53 7.63
CA PRO A 133 -18.59 19.87 7.37
C PRO A 133 -18.98 20.82 8.51
N PRO A 134 -18.05 21.63 9.03
CA PRO A 134 -18.33 22.55 10.15
C PRO A 134 -19.27 23.68 9.75
N VAL A 135 -19.45 23.91 8.47
CA VAL A 135 -20.40 24.87 7.89
C VAL A 135 -21.33 24.16 6.92
N SER A 136 -22.62 24.43 7.00
CA SER A 136 -23.57 23.97 6.00
C SER A 136 -23.39 24.78 4.72
N PRO A 137 -23.59 24.17 3.55
CA PRO A 137 -23.54 24.88 2.26
C PRO A 137 -24.62 25.96 2.14
#